data_fb00872ba17b798b4d947ece8bb472bc
#
_entry.id   fb00872ba17b798b4d947ece8bb472bc
#
_cell.length_a   1.000
_cell.length_b   1.000
_cell.length_c   1.000
_cell.angle_alpha   90.00
_cell.angle_beta   90.00
_cell.angle_gamma   90.00
#
_symmetry.space_group_name_H-M   'P 1'
#
loop_
_entity.id
_entity.type
_entity.pdbx_description
1 polymer ?
#
loop_
_entity_poly.entity_id
_entity_poly.type
_entity_poly.pdbx_seq_one_letter_code
_entity_poly.pdbx_strand_id
1 'polypeptide(L)'
;MTKRQKFFSEAHYKNFLREHDEATELLKTTKFKSDTPEGEQTLRARFIQRLALRKLTATYTAGEEIQSLTSQLENLVETYELRQATLAKSERLPEISPLAIDDWAHEYEECVQVISLCILLHRTDLLKRFVRLLDNAGYAGDDTLYEDLLCKILPDRTDVDQWYHDVYSPLIQAIYADTREEASDLLKKFCSQWYPAFKQAPWHDTHLQGEEGNYVGYWAFEAGAVAFLYGIDDSKIDHMVYPKDLVEYARTYQPANDSQIARTDGGQPCTKTGYWFTPAKSDSRQHFRQGEIMPRFSDSKWGETIWYWSGEE
;
A
#
# COMPACT_ATOMS: atom_id res chain seq x y z
N MET A 1 -17.14 -3.09 16.47
CA MET A 1 -15.87 -3.27 15.73
C MET A 1 -15.33 -4.68 15.98
N THR A 2 -15.12 -5.47 14.95
CA THR A 2 -14.57 -6.82 15.10
C THR A 2 -13.06 -6.74 14.88
N LYS A 3 -12.30 -6.67 15.97
CA LYS A 3 -10.83 -6.62 15.92
C LYS A 3 -10.26 -7.86 15.24
N ARG A 4 -9.20 -7.68 14.44
CA ARG A 4 -8.55 -8.76 13.68
C ARG A 4 -7.51 -9.54 14.46
N GLN A 5 -6.97 -8.96 15.54
CA GLN A 5 -6.02 -9.68 16.41
C GLN A 5 -6.39 -9.54 17.89
N LYS A 6 -6.20 -10.63 18.63
CA LYS A 6 -6.64 -10.78 20.02
C LYS A 6 -5.96 -9.84 21.02
N PHE A 7 -4.73 -9.42 20.74
CA PHE A 7 -3.95 -8.54 21.62
C PHE A 7 -4.30 -7.06 21.49
N PHE A 8 -5.13 -6.68 20.51
CA PHE A 8 -5.48 -5.30 20.24
C PHE A 8 -6.87 -4.97 20.80
N SER A 9 -6.91 -4.41 22.01
CA SER A 9 -8.17 -4.00 22.65
C SER A 9 -8.67 -2.66 22.10
N GLU A 10 -9.95 -2.34 22.33
CA GLU A 10 -10.50 -1.02 21.98
C GLU A 10 -9.81 0.10 22.78
N ALA A 11 -9.46 -0.15 24.04
CA ALA A 11 -8.74 0.79 24.87
C ALA A 11 -7.32 1.04 24.31
N HIS A 12 -6.62 -0.02 23.91
CA HIS A 12 -5.32 0.08 23.25
C HIS A 12 -5.41 0.94 21.98
N TYR A 13 -6.41 0.71 21.13
CA TYR A 13 -6.57 1.48 19.88
C TYR A 13 -6.85 2.96 20.15
N LYS A 14 -7.70 3.29 21.12
CA LYS A 14 -7.95 4.68 21.53
C LYS A 14 -6.69 5.37 22.05
N ASN A 15 -5.90 4.68 22.89
CA ASN A 15 -4.63 5.19 23.38
C ASN A 15 -3.64 5.41 22.22
N PHE A 16 -3.52 4.42 21.32
CA PHE A 16 -2.67 4.53 20.14
C PHE A 16 -3.02 5.77 19.29
N LEU A 17 -4.31 6.00 18.99
CA LEU A 17 -4.72 7.16 18.18
C LEU A 17 -4.34 8.48 18.86
N ARG A 18 -4.58 8.61 20.16
CA ARG A 18 -4.18 9.80 20.92
C ARG A 18 -2.66 10.03 20.86
N GLU A 19 -1.88 8.99 21.16
CA GLU A 19 -0.41 9.07 21.14
C GLU A 19 0.15 9.34 19.74
N HIS A 20 -0.48 8.78 18.72
CA HIS A 20 -0.14 9.04 17.32
C HIS A 20 -0.36 10.52 16.96
N ASP A 21 -1.49 11.11 17.37
CA ASP A 21 -1.80 12.51 17.10
C ASP A 21 -0.85 13.44 17.89
N GLU A 22 -0.58 13.14 19.16
CA GLU A 22 0.41 13.85 19.98
C GLU A 22 1.82 13.78 19.39
N ALA A 23 2.26 12.60 18.93
CA ALA A 23 3.55 12.41 18.28
C ALA A 23 3.64 13.20 16.97
N THR A 24 2.56 13.22 16.19
CA THR A 24 2.49 13.96 14.92
C THR A 24 2.64 15.48 15.17
N GLU A 25 1.96 16.02 16.18
CA GLU A 25 2.10 17.43 16.55
C GLU A 25 3.51 17.73 17.10
N LEU A 26 4.04 16.86 17.94
CA LEU A 26 5.38 17.01 18.51
C LEU A 26 6.47 17.05 17.41
N LEU A 27 6.34 16.24 16.37
CA LEU A 27 7.29 16.22 15.26
C LEU A 27 7.41 17.56 14.51
N LYS A 28 6.39 18.42 14.56
CA LYS A 28 6.44 19.75 13.92
C LYS A 28 7.46 20.67 14.57
N THR A 29 7.71 20.50 15.85
CA THR A 29 8.57 21.37 16.68
C THR A 29 9.81 20.68 17.22
N THR A 30 9.87 19.35 17.20
CA THR A 30 11.01 18.58 17.70
C THR A 30 12.26 18.87 16.87
N LYS A 31 13.36 19.17 17.56
CA LYS A 31 14.69 19.22 16.97
C LYS A 31 15.36 17.87 17.12
N PHE A 32 15.81 17.29 16.02
CA PHE A 32 16.58 16.07 16.02
C PHE A 32 18.06 16.38 16.10
N LYS A 33 18.79 15.57 16.87
CA LYS A 33 20.26 15.70 16.94
C LYS A 33 20.86 15.18 15.63
N SER A 34 21.40 16.10 14.85
CA SER A 34 22.12 15.82 13.59
C SER A 34 23.21 16.86 13.40
N ASP A 35 24.27 16.48 12.69
CA ASP A 35 25.39 17.37 12.38
C ASP A 35 25.04 18.36 11.26
N THR A 36 23.98 18.11 10.51
CA THR A 36 23.53 18.91 9.35
C THR A 36 22.02 19.14 9.39
N PRO A 37 21.53 20.27 8.83
CA PRO A 37 20.11 20.52 8.66
C PRO A 37 19.42 19.45 7.77
N GLU A 38 20.11 18.97 6.74
CA GLU A 38 19.63 17.91 5.85
C GLU A 38 19.46 16.59 6.59
N GLY A 39 20.42 16.22 7.44
CA GLY A 39 20.31 15.04 8.31
C GLY A 39 19.16 15.16 9.32
N GLU A 40 18.90 16.35 9.87
CA GLU A 40 17.73 16.57 10.73
C GLU A 40 16.42 16.33 9.97
N GLN A 41 16.33 16.82 8.73
CA GLN A 41 15.15 16.61 7.88
C GLN A 41 14.96 15.11 7.55
N THR A 42 16.02 14.40 7.30
CA THR A 42 15.99 12.95 7.04
C THR A 42 15.48 12.16 8.24
N LEU A 43 15.96 12.48 9.44
CA LEU A 43 15.46 11.86 10.67
C LEU A 43 13.96 12.15 10.87
N ARG A 44 13.54 13.38 10.68
CA ARG A 44 12.12 13.78 10.74
C ARG A 44 11.26 13.01 9.75
N ALA A 45 11.68 12.94 8.48
CA ALA A 45 10.98 12.20 7.44
C ALA A 45 10.85 10.71 7.78
N ARG A 46 11.91 10.09 8.34
CA ARG A 46 11.89 8.71 8.81
C ARG A 46 10.85 8.49 9.93
N PHE A 47 10.75 9.41 10.89
CA PHE A 47 9.74 9.30 11.96
C PHE A 47 8.32 9.47 11.41
N ILE A 48 8.08 10.42 10.50
CA ILE A 48 6.78 10.61 9.84
C ILE A 48 6.37 9.34 9.11
N GLN A 49 7.27 8.75 8.33
CA GLN A 49 7.01 7.51 7.59
C GLN A 49 6.66 6.34 8.54
N ARG A 50 7.41 6.18 9.64
CA ARG A 50 7.11 5.14 10.64
C ARG A 50 5.75 5.35 11.33
N LEU A 51 5.37 6.58 11.63
CA LEU A 51 4.04 6.88 12.16
C LEU A 51 2.93 6.52 11.17
N ALA A 52 3.12 6.83 9.87
CA ALA A 52 2.16 6.50 8.83
C ALA A 52 1.96 4.97 8.69
N LEU A 53 3.03 4.20 8.64
CA LEU A 53 2.96 2.73 8.57
C LEU A 53 2.27 2.14 9.81
N ARG A 54 2.64 2.59 11.00
CA ARG A 54 2.02 2.15 12.26
C ARG A 54 0.53 2.47 12.31
N LYS A 55 0.12 3.66 11.82
CA LYS A 55 -1.29 4.06 11.79
C LYS A 55 -2.09 3.14 10.88
N LEU A 56 -1.62 2.89 9.66
CA LEU A 56 -2.27 1.99 8.72
C LEU A 56 -2.42 0.58 9.31
N THR A 57 -1.34 0.03 9.85
CA THR A 57 -1.35 -1.31 10.46
C THR A 57 -2.30 -1.38 11.67
N ALA A 58 -2.28 -0.37 12.55
CA ALA A 58 -3.18 -0.30 13.71
C ALA A 58 -4.65 -0.19 13.29
N THR A 59 -4.95 0.62 12.27
CA THR A 59 -6.29 0.78 11.70
C THR A 59 -6.81 -0.56 11.14
N TYR A 60 -5.97 -1.28 10.40
CA TYR A 60 -6.31 -2.62 9.93
C TYR A 60 -6.55 -3.58 11.10
N THR A 61 -5.65 -3.63 12.07
CA THR A 61 -5.73 -4.52 13.26
C THR A 61 -6.97 -4.25 14.10
N ALA A 62 -7.38 -3.00 14.22
CA ALA A 62 -8.59 -2.58 14.94
C ALA A 62 -9.89 -3.08 14.31
N GLY A 63 -9.86 -3.50 13.05
CA GLY A 63 -11.04 -3.97 12.32
C GLY A 63 -11.82 -2.87 11.60
N GLU A 64 -11.17 -1.75 11.30
CA GLU A 64 -11.74 -0.71 10.45
C GLU A 64 -12.02 -1.25 9.04
N GLU A 65 -12.89 -0.58 8.30
CA GLU A 65 -13.23 -0.95 6.93
C GLU A 65 -11.99 -0.93 6.04
N ILE A 66 -11.77 -1.99 5.28
CA ILE A 66 -10.57 -2.14 4.43
C ILE A 66 -10.46 -1.00 3.42
N GLN A 67 -11.59 -0.53 2.89
CA GLN A 67 -11.60 0.58 1.94
C GLN A 67 -11.03 1.88 2.53
N SER A 68 -11.16 2.09 3.86
CA SER A 68 -10.59 3.26 4.54
C SER A 68 -9.06 3.27 4.56
N LEU A 69 -8.42 2.12 4.36
CA LEU A 69 -6.96 2.01 4.30
C LEU A 69 -6.37 2.63 3.03
N THR A 70 -7.16 2.79 1.97
CA THR A 70 -6.68 3.27 0.67
C THR A 70 -6.05 4.66 0.75
N SER A 71 -6.69 5.60 1.46
CA SER A 71 -6.14 6.94 1.66
C SER A 71 -4.93 6.95 2.60
N GLN A 72 -4.90 6.05 3.58
CA GLN A 72 -3.74 5.91 4.47
C GLN A 72 -2.54 5.31 3.74
N LEU A 73 -2.77 4.36 2.80
CA LEU A 73 -1.71 3.81 1.95
C LEU A 73 -1.12 4.88 1.01
N GLU A 74 -1.97 5.75 0.46
CA GLU A 74 -1.49 6.88 -0.35
C GLU A 74 -0.58 7.80 0.45
N ASN A 75 -1.03 8.24 1.62
CA ASN A 75 -0.20 9.02 2.53
C ASN A 75 1.10 8.29 2.92
N LEU A 76 1.05 6.97 3.14
CA LEU A 76 2.24 6.18 3.45
C LEU A 76 3.27 6.23 2.31
N VAL A 77 2.85 6.02 1.06
CA VAL A 77 3.74 6.10 -0.10
C VAL A 77 4.35 7.50 -0.24
N GLU A 78 3.56 8.57 -0.04
CA GLU A 78 4.07 9.94 -0.02
C GLU A 78 5.15 10.16 1.05
N THR A 79 5.01 9.53 2.22
CA THR A 79 6.04 9.63 3.27
C THR A 79 7.34 8.90 2.92
N TYR A 80 7.28 7.81 2.14
CA TYR A 80 8.50 7.16 1.59
C TYR A 80 9.18 8.03 0.54
N GLU A 81 8.42 8.67 -0.34
CA GLU A 81 8.96 9.62 -1.32
C GLU A 81 9.65 10.80 -0.61
N LEU A 82 9.04 11.34 0.44
CA LEU A 82 9.65 12.38 1.28
C LEU A 82 10.94 11.89 1.95
N ARG A 83 10.92 10.67 2.52
CA ARG A 83 12.11 10.07 3.17
C ARG A 83 13.24 9.91 2.16
N GLN A 84 12.96 9.36 0.97
CA GLN A 84 13.95 9.22 -0.10
C GLN A 84 14.51 10.59 -0.52
N ALA A 85 13.66 11.58 -0.76
CA ALA A 85 14.09 12.90 -1.20
C ALA A 85 14.97 13.63 -0.16
N THR A 86 14.69 13.47 1.14
CA THR A 86 15.51 14.06 2.21
C THR A 86 16.82 13.31 2.39
N LEU A 87 16.79 11.97 2.31
CA LEU A 87 17.96 11.11 2.40
C LEU A 87 18.91 11.38 1.22
N ALA A 88 18.40 11.48 0.00
CA ALA A 88 19.18 11.80 -1.19
C ALA A 88 19.96 13.12 -1.07
N LYS A 89 19.37 14.12 -0.43
CA LYS A 89 20.04 15.40 -0.16
C LYS A 89 21.12 15.26 0.90
N SER A 90 20.83 14.55 2.00
CA SER A 90 21.76 14.33 3.11
C SER A 90 23.00 13.55 2.66
N GLU A 91 22.78 12.46 1.94
CA GLU A 91 23.86 11.56 1.48
C GLU A 91 24.50 12.00 0.14
N ARG A 92 23.90 12.98 -0.54
CA ARG A 92 24.30 13.43 -1.90
C ARG A 92 24.27 12.31 -2.94
N LEU A 93 23.31 11.39 -2.79
CA LEU A 93 23.07 10.25 -3.66
C LEU A 93 21.62 10.33 -4.17
N PRO A 94 21.37 10.76 -5.42
CA PRO A 94 20.02 11.01 -5.93
C PRO A 94 19.11 9.78 -5.93
N GLU A 95 19.67 8.60 -6.14
CA GLU A 95 18.96 7.32 -6.31
C GLU A 95 19.11 6.39 -5.09
N ILE A 96 19.36 6.95 -3.90
CA ILE A 96 19.43 6.16 -2.68
C ILE A 96 18.04 5.63 -2.28
N SER A 97 17.98 4.35 -1.88
CA SER A 97 16.74 3.76 -1.37
C SER A 97 16.37 4.29 0.01
N PRO A 98 15.07 4.47 0.31
CA PRO A 98 14.63 4.73 1.68
C PRO A 98 14.75 3.52 2.60
N LEU A 99 14.92 2.30 2.06
CA LEU A 99 15.05 1.04 2.79
C LEU A 99 16.29 0.28 2.31
N ALA A 100 17.07 -0.28 3.24
CA ALA A 100 18.20 -1.17 2.96
C ALA A 100 17.69 -2.63 3.02
N ILE A 101 17.04 -3.07 1.95
CA ILE A 101 16.30 -4.34 1.91
C ILE A 101 17.22 -5.57 1.82
N ASP A 102 18.43 -5.41 1.36
CA ASP A 102 19.46 -6.43 1.28
C ASP A 102 20.18 -6.66 2.63
N ASP A 103 20.31 -5.61 3.44
CA ASP A 103 21.03 -5.66 4.72
C ASP A 103 20.15 -6.08 5.90
N TRP A 104 18.89 -5.61 5.96
CA TRP A 104 18.04 -5.71 7.14
C TRP A 104 16.71 -6.40 6.87
N ALA A 105 16.56 -7.61 7.40
CA ALA A 105 15.32 -8.39 7.22
C ALA A 105 14.04 -7.63 7.63
N HIS A 106 14.08 -6.74 8.62
CA HIS A 106 12.91 -5.93 9.01
C HIS A 106 12.64 -4.76 8.06
N GLU A 107 13.65 -4.23 7.34
CA GLU A 107 13.42 -3.24 6.28
C GLU A 107 12.95 -3.93 4.98
N TYR A 108 13.40 -5.15 4.74
CA TYR A 108 12.84 -6.00 3.69
C TYR A 108 11.37 -6.34 3.97
N GLU A 109 11.05 -6.78 5.19
CA GLU A 109 9.67 -7.01 5.62
C GLU A 109 8.79 -5.78 5.37
N GLU A 110 9.24 -4.61 5.80
CA GLU A 110 8.55 -3.33 5.58
C GLU A 110 8.30 -3.08 4.08
N CYS A 111 9.30 -3.36 3.22
CA CYS A 111 9.20 -3.24 1.77
C CYS A 111 8.10 -4.14 1.20
N VAL A 112 8.18 -5.45 1.46
CA VAL A 112 7.22 -6.41 0.91
C VAL A 112 5.82 -6.24 1.49
N GLN A 113 5.68 -5.73 2.72
CA GLN A 113 4.39 -5.34 3.28
C GLN A 113 3.73 -4.18 2.52
N VAL A 114 4.48 -3.12 2.20
CA VAL A 114 3.94 -1.99 1.43
C VAL A 114 3.56 -2.41 0.01
N ILE A 115 4.39 -3.21 -0.65
CA ILE A 115 4.09 -3.81 -1.96
C ILE A 115 2.79 -4.62 -1.87
N SER A 116 2.68 -5.49 -0.87
CA SER A 116 1.53 -6.36 -0.66
C SER A 116 0.24 -5.59 -0.37
N LEU A 117 0.32 -4.52 0.41
CA LEU A 117 -0.82 -3.62 0.65
C LEU A 117 -1.26 -2.92 -0.63
N CYS A 118 -0.32 -2.47 -1.48
CA CYS A 118 -0.65 -1.91 -2.79
C CYS A 118 -1.38 -2.92 -3.68
N ILE A 119 -0.93 -4.18 -3.67
CA ILE A 119 -1.53 -5.28 -4.44
C ILE A 119 -2.93 -5.60 -3.92
N LEU A 120 -3.07 -5.87 -2.63
CA LEU A 120 -4.33 -6.32 -2.02
C LEU A 120 -5.40 -5.23 -1.97
N LEU A 121 -5.01 -3.96 -1.98
CA LEU A 121 -5.93 -2.81 -2.09
C LEU A 121 -6.12 -2.31 -3.53
N HIS A 122 -5.58 -3.02 -4.53
CA HIS A 122 -5.69 -2.68 -5.96
C HIS A 122 -5.17 -1.29 -6.34
N ARG A 123 -4.13 -0.81 -5.64
CA ARG A 123 -3.50 0.50 -5.88
C ARG A 123 -2.22 0.33 -6.70
N THR A 124 -2.37 -0.11 -7.96
CA THR A 124 -1.24 -0.24 -8.91
C THR A 124 -0.52 1.09 -9.16
N ASP A 125 -1.23 2.20 -9.07
CA ASP A 125 -0.66 3.56 -9.13
C ASP A 125 0.36 3.80 -8.01
N LEU A 126 0.02 3.46 -6.78
CA LEU A 126 0.91 3.58 -5.61
C LEU A 126 2.04 2.55 -5.66
N LEU A 127 1.76 1.33 -6.12
CA LEU A 127 2.77 0.30 -6.32
C LEU A 127 3.91 0.81 -7.22
N LYS A 128 3.57 1.40 -8.36
CA LYS A 128 4.55 1.97 -9.28
C LYS A 128 5.38 3.10 -8.66
N ARG A 129 4.75 3.95 -7.86
CA ARG A 129 5.43 5.05 -7.16
C ARG A 129 6.42 4.51 -6.14
N PHE A 130 6.00 3.57 -5.31
CA PHE A 130 6.83 2.99 -4.25
C PHE A 130 7.99 2.17 -4.82
N VAL A 131 7.72 1.24 -5.73
CA VAL A 131 8.72 0.36 -6.36
C VAL A 131 9.82 1.16 -7.07
N ARG A 132 9.47 2.27 -7.73
CA ARG A 132 10.46 3.13 -8.37
C ARG A 132 11.53 3.65 -7.41
N LEU A 133 11.22 3.85 -6.12
CA LEU A 133 12.20 4.29 -5.12
C LEU A 133 13.28 3.23 -4.87
N LEU A 134 12.94 1.96 -5.04
CA LEU A 134 13.81 0.82 -4.84
C LEU A 134 14.54 0.43 -6.13
N ASP A 135 13.80 0.38 -7.24
CA ASP A 135 14.35 0.06 -8.56
C ASP A 135 15.45 1.05 -8.97
N ASN A 136 15.22 2.36 -8.77
CA ASN A 136 16.23 3.39 -9.05
C ASN A 136 17.48 3.25 -8.18
N ALA A 137 17.37 2.65 -7.01
CA ALA A 137 18.49 2.39 -6.12
C ALA A 137 19.25 1.08 -6.45
N GLY A 138 18.81 0.35 -7.47
CA GLY A 138 19.50 -0.83 -7.99
C GLY A 138 18.94 -2.18 -7.51
N TYR A 139 17.80 -2.22 -6.81
CA TYR A 139 17.22 -3.48 -6.33
C TYR A 139 16.42 -4.27 -7.36
N ALA A 140 16.15 -3.68 -8.55
CA ALA A 140 15.47 -4.39 -9.62
C ALA A 140 16.32 -5.57 -10.13
N GLY A 141 15.72 -6.77 -10.15
CA GLY A 141 16.38 -7.98 -10.65
C GLY A 141 17.31 -8.68 -9.65
N ASP A 142 17.26 -8.33 -8.35
CA ASP A 142 18.16 -8.88 -7.35
C ASP A 142 17.53 -9.85 -6.35
N ASP A 143 16.20 -9.87 -6.24
CA ASP A 143 15.49 -10.71 -5.27
C ASP A 143 14.24 -11.36 -5.87
N THR A 144 14.14 -12.69 -5.73
CA THR A 144 13.06 -13.51 -6.28
C THR A 144 11.67 -13.07 -5.78
N LEU A 145 11.49 -12.91 -4.47
CA LEU A 145 10.16 -12.57 -3.94
C LEU A 145 9.75 -11.15 -4.34
N TYR A 146 10.69 -10.22 -4.35
CA TYR A 146 10.45 -8.86 -4.82
C TYR A 146 9.95 -8.86 -6.27
N GLU A 147 10.65 -9.58 -7.15
CA GLU A 147 10.26 -9.70 -8.56
C GLU A 147 8.94 -10.47 -8.74
N ASP A 148 8.73 -11.56 -8.02
CA ASP A 148 7.51 -12.37 -8.07
C ASP A 148 6.25 -11.61 -7.63
N LEU A 149 6.36 -10.74 -6.63
CA LEU A 149 5.26 -9.88 -6.23
C LEU A 149 4.90 -8.85 -7.32
N LEU A 150 5.85 -8.48 -8.16
CA LEU A 150 5.70 -7.43 -9.17
C LEU A 150 5.36 -7.95 -10.57
N CYS A 151 5.90 -9.10 -10.97
CA CYS A 151 5.84 -9.59 -12.35
C CYS A 151 4.41 -9.81 -12.89
N LYS A 152 3.43 -10.08 -12.01
CA LYS A 152 2.02 -10.23 -12.41
C LYS A 152 1.30 -8.90 -12.67
N ILE A 153 1.90 -7.78 -12.28
CA ILE A 153 1.25 -6.46 -12.30
C ILE A 153 2.04 -5.45 -13.14
N LEU A 154 3.36 -5.49 -13.03
CA LEU A 154 4.26 -4.58 -13.73
C LEU A 154 4.95 -5.32 -14.89
N PRO A 155 5.07 -4.69 -16.07
CA PRO A 155 5.82 -5.26 -17.19
C PRO A 155 7.34 -5.24 -16.93
N ASP A 156 8.05 -6.01 -17.72
CA ASP A 156 9.51 -5.99 -17.84
C ASP A 156 10.25 -6.31 -16.52
N ARG A 157 9.63 -7.20 -15.68
CA ARG A 157 10.28 -7.72 -14.47
C ARG A 157 11.19 -8.91 -14.82
N THR A 158 12.28 -9.01 -14.06
CA THR A 158 13.31 -10.03 -14.29
C THR A 158 13.01 -11.28 -13.48
N ASP A 159 13.12 -12.46 -14.09
CA ASP A 159 13.10 -13.74 -13.39
C ASP A 159 14.51 -13.99 -12.80
N VAL A 160 14.58 -14.17 -11.48
CA VAL A 160 15.83 -14.36 -10.74
C VAL A 160 15.70 -15.55 -9.78
N ASP A 161 16.82 -16.20 -9.47
CA ASP A 161 16.93 -17.38 -8.60
C ASP A 161 17.85 -17.09 -7.40
N GLN A 162 17.59 -15.98 -6.73
CA GLN A 162 18.28 -15.59 -5.49
C GLN A 162 17.40 -14.69 -4.66
N TRP A 163 17.55 -14.72 -3.33
CA TRP A 163 16.81 -13.86 -2.41
C TRP A 163 17.64 -13.49 -1.19
N TYR A 164 17.37 -12.34 -0.60
CA TYR A 164 18.17 -11.75 0.47
C TYR A 164 18.02 -12.47 1.81
N HIS A 165 16.81 -12.94 2.15
CA HIS A 165 16.50 -13.40 3.52
C HIS A 165 15.81 -14.76 3.53
N ASP A 166 16.45 -15.75 4.14
CA ASP A 166 15.98 -17.16 4.21
C ASP A 166 14.60 -17.33 4.85
N VAL A 167 14.15 -16.39 5.66
CA VAL A 167 12.79 -16.42 6.24
C VAL A 167 11.70 -16.52 5.19
N TYR A 168 11.94 -16.01 3.99
CA TYR A 168 10.98 -16.02 2.87
C TYR A 168 11.06 -17.27 1.99
N SER A 169 12.04 -18.15 2.20
CA SER A 169 12.19 -19.36 1.38
C SER A 169 10.93 -20.22 1.31
N PRO A 170 10.14 -20.47 2.37
CA PRO A 170 8.89 -21.23 2.24
C PRO A 170 7.84 -20.51 1.39
N LEU A 171 7.79 -19.16 1.42
CA LEU A 171 6.85 -18.39 0.63
C LEU A 171 7.22 -18.40 -0.86
N ILE A 172 8.50 -18.27 -1.18
CA ILE A 172 9.03 -18.40 -2.54
C ILE A 172 8.75 -19.83 -3.06
N GLN A 173 9.09 -20.85 -2.26
CA GLN A 173 8.80 -22.24 -2.64
C GLN A 173 7.31 -22.51 -2.88
N ALA A 174 6.40 -21.82 -2.18
CA ALA A 174 4.98 -21.94 -2.42
C ALA A 174 4.56 -21.44 -3.81
N ILE A 175 5.25 -20.44 -4.36
CA ILE A 175 5.02 -19.91 -5.71
C ILE A 175 5.38 -20.95 -6.78
N TYR A 176 6.48 -21.69 -6.54
CA TYR A 176 7.05 -22.64 -7.50
C TYR A 176 6.71 -24.13 -7.18
N ALA A 177 5.77 -24.36 -6.28
CA ALA A 177 5.36 -25.70 -5.89
C ALA A 177 4.72 -26.47 -7.06
N ASP A 178 5.04 -27.77 -7.19
CA ASP A 178 4.52 -28.64 -8.26
C ASP A 178 3.02 -28.92 -8.12
N THR A 179 2.49 -28.84 -6.92
CA THR A 179 1.08 -29.14 -6.62
C THR A 179 0.41 -28.05 -5.80
N ARG A 180 -0.91 -27.90 -5.96
CA ARG A 180 -1.70 -26.94 -5.17
C ARG A 180 -1.67 -27.26 -3.66
N GLU A 181 -1.59 -28.53 -3.29
CA GLU A 181 -1.53 -28.94 -1.91
C GLU A 181 -0.20 -28.55 -1.28
N GLU A 182 0.90 -28.80 -1.96
CA GLU A 182 2.24 -28.37 -1.55
C GLU A 182 2.33 -26.85 -1.40
N ALA A 183 1.82 -26.08 -2.37
CA ALA A 183 1.77 -24.62 -2.30
C ALA A 183 1.03 -24.15 -1.03
N SER A 184 -0.13 -24.74 -0.72
CA SER A 184 -0.92 -24.42 0.47
C SER A 184 -0.19 -24.76 1.77
N ASP A 185 0.48 -25.91 1.83
CA ASP A 185 1.25 -26.35 3.00
C ASP A 185 2.48 -25.46 3.24
N LEU A 186 3.17 -25.05 2.17
CA LEU A 186 4.31 -24.13 2.26
C LEU A 186 3.89 -22.73 2.70
N LEU A 187 2.76 -22.22 2.20
CA LEU A 187 2.18 -20.96 2.64
C LEU A 187 1.81 -21.01 4.13
N LYS A 188 1.19 -22.09 4.58
CA LYS A 188 0.89 -22.33 6.01
C LYS A 188 2.15 -22.42 6.86
N LYS A 189 3.18 -23.12 6.37
CA LYS A 189 4.50 -23.20 7.01
C LYS A 189 5.11 -21.80 7.17
N PHE A 190 5.09 -20.99 6.13
CA PHE A 190 5.57 -19.60 6.20
C PHE A 190 4.85 -18.83 7.30
N CYS A 191 3.52 -18.80 7.33
CA CYS A 191 2.75 -18.10 8.36
C CYS A 191 3.12 -18.56 9.79
N SER A 192 3.36 -19.86 10.00
CA SER A 192 3.72 -20.40 11.31
C SER A 192 5.15 -20.03 11.75
N GLN A 193 6.06 -19.86 10.79
CA GLN A 193 7.48 -19.56 11.02
C GLN A 193 7.75 -18.05 11.04
N TRP A 194 6.87 -17.22 10.50
CA TRP A 194 7.06 -15.79 10.31
C TRP A 194 7.40 -15.06 11.62
N TYR A 195 6.53 -15.13 12.62
CA TYR A 195 6.76 -14.44 13.89
C TYR A 195 8.05 -14.87 14.61
N PRO A 196 8.34 -16.18 14.78
CA PRO A 196 9.59 -16.64 15.37
C PRO A 196 10.86 -16.20 14.62
N ALA A 197 10.79 -16.04 13.30
CA ALA A 197 11.94 -15.65 12.49
C ALA A 197 12.36 -14.20 12.72
N PHE A 198 11.40 -13.32 13.06
CA PHE A 198 11.63 -11.89 13.28
C PHE A 198 11.93 -11.50 14.74
N LYS A 199 12.60 -12.37 15.52
CA LYS A 199 12.95 -12.09 16.93
C LYS A 199 13.74 -10.81 17.15
N GLN A 200 14.48 -10.33 16.17
CA GLN A 200 15.29 -9.11 16.24
C GLN A 200 14.56 -7.88 15.70
N ALA A 201 13.35 -8.03 15.16
CA ALA A 201 12.58 -6.91 14.64
C ALA A 201 12.16 -5.96 15.79
N PRO A 202 12.19 -4.64 15.56
CA PRO A 202 11.84 -3.66 16.60
C PRO A 202 10.40 -3.79 17.13
N TRP A 203 9.53 -4.43 16.38
CA TRP A 203 8.13 -4.66 16.76
C TRP A 203 7.89 -5.98 17.51
N HIS A 204 8.88 -6.89 17.54
CA HIS A 204 8.72 -8.20 18.20
C HIS A 204 8.41 -8.02 19.70
N ASP A 205 7.54 -8.85 20.25
CA ASP A 205 7.09 -8.83 21.65
C ASP A 205 6.40 -7.54 22.13
N THR A 206 6.07 -6.61 21.24
CA THR A 206 5.35 -5.38 21.64
C THR A 206 3.96 -5.66 22.22
N HIS A 207 3.33 -6.80 21.93
CA HIS A 207 2.07 -7.22 22.55
C HIS A 207 2.17 -7.50 24.06
N LEU A 208 3.37 -7.67 24.58
CA LEU A 208 3.63 -7.86 26.02
C LEU A 208 3.68 -6.54 26.81
N GLN A 209 3.70 -5.40 26.12
CA GLN A 209 3.82 -4.08 26.75
C GLN A 209 2.50 -3.53 27.32
N GLY A 210 1.38 -4.28 27.17
CA GLY A 210 0.07 -3.86 27.66
C GLY A 210 -0.61 -2.81 26.75
N GLU A 211 -1.67 -2.17 27.29
CA GLU A 211 -2.54 -1.26 26.52
C GLU A 211 -1.89 0.09 26.14
N GLU A 212 -0.82 0.47 26.81
CA GLU A 212 -0.02 1.66 26.49
C GLU A 212 1.23 1.31 25.67
N GLY A 213 1.32 0.07 25.19
CA GLY A 213 2.46 -0.44 24.43
C GLY A 213 2.44 -0.09 22.95
N ASN A 214 3.53 -0.47 22.29
CA ASN A 214 3.76 -0.17 20.88
C ASN A 214 3.15 -1.18 19.90
N TYR A 215 2.34 -2.11 20.37
CA TYR A 215 1.72 -3.13 19.52
C TYR A 215 0.72 -2.51 18.53
N VAL A 216 0.87 -2.83 17.25
CA VAL A 216 -0.05 -2.38 16.18
C VAL A 216 -0.59 -3.54 15.34
N GLY A 217 -0.17 -4.77 15.64
CA GLY A 217 -0.51 -5.98 14.89
C GLY A 217 0.72 -6.66 14.31
N TYR A 218 0.63 -7.96 14.09
CA TYR A 218 1.63 -8.81 13.44
C TYR A 218 1.03 -9.37 12.17
N TRP A 219 1.46 -8.89 11.00
CA TRP A 219 0.85 -9.23 9.74
C TRP A 219 1.86 -9.64 8.68
N ALA A 220 1.72 -10.84 8.15
CA ALA A 220 2.40 -11.30 6.96
C ALA A 220 1.55 -10.94 5.72
N PHE A 221 1.47 -9.64 5.38
CA PHE A 221 0.70 -9.18 4.22
C PHE A 221 1.20 -9.80 2.92
N GLU A 222 2.49 -10.09 2.84
CA GLU A 222 3.13 -10.73 1.70
C GLU A 222 2.63 -12.17 1.47
N ALA A 223 2.30 -12.91 2.54
CA ALA A 223 1.65 -14.21 2.41
C ALA A 223 0.27 -14.08 1.74
N GLY A 224 -0.48 -13.04 2.12
CA GLY A 224 -1.76 -12.72 1.50
C GLY A 224 -1.63 -12.33 0.03
N ALA A 225 -0.65 -11.48 -0.30
CA ALA A 225 -0.40 -11.06 -1.67
C ALA A 225 0.01 -12.23 -2.57
N VAL A 226 0.90 -13.11 -2.11
CA VAL A 226 1.29 -14.32 -2.84
C VAL A 226 0.08 -15.25 -3.04
N ALA A 227 -0.72 -15.49 -2.00
CA ALA A 227 -1.93 -16.31 -2.13
C ALA A 227 -2.92 -15.74 -3.15
N PHE A 228 -3.07 -14.42 -3.20
CA PHE A 228 -3.92 -13.72 -4.16
C PHE A 228 -3.36 -13.81 -5.59
N LEU A 229 -2.09 -13.45 -5.80
CA LEU A 229 -1.48 -13.37 -7.14
C LEU A 229 -1.32 -14.74 -7.81
N TYR A 230 -1.03 -15.76 -7.03
CA TYR A 230 -0.73 -17.10 -7.54
C TYR A 230 -1.90 -18.09 -7.36
N GLY A 231 -3.02 -17.63 -6.80
CA GLY A 231 -4.22 -18.44 -6.63
C GLY A 231 -4.02 -19.62 -5.69
N ILE A 232 -3.15 -19.46 -4.67
CA ILE A 232 -2.89 -20.53 -3.68
C ILE A 232 -4.11 -20.67 -2.76
N ASP A 233 -4.49 -21.92 -2.48
CA ASP A 233 -5.59 -22.22 -1.56
C ASP A 233 -5.17 -21.93 -0.11
N ASP A 234 -5.75 -20.87 0.45
CA ASP A 234 -5.55 -20.41 1.83
C ASP A 234 -6.70 -20.78 2.78
N SER A 235 -7.65 -21.60 2.32
CA SER A 235 -8.85 -21.98 3.10
C SER A 235 -8.55 -22.64 4.44
N LYS A 236 -7.42 -23.35 4.53
CA LYS A 236 -6.95 -24.05 5.73
C LYS A 236 -6.00 -23.20 6.61
N ILE A 237 -5.74 -21.95 6.27
CA ILE A 237 -4.87 -21.09 7.05
C ILE A 237 -5.71 -20.37 8.11
N ASP A 238 -5.49 -20.75 9.35
CA ASP A 238 -6.06 -20.12 10.55
C ASP A 238 -4.91 -19.66 11.46
N HIS A 239 -4.11 -18.73 10.95
CA HIS A 239 -2.98 -18.16 11.69
C HIS A 239 -3.16 -16.65 11.84
N MET A 240 -2.89 -16.13 13.06
CA MET A 240 -3.18 -14.75 13.40
C MET A 240 -2.42 -13.72 12.57
N VAL A 241 -1.30 -14.09 11.96
CA VAL A 241 -0.52 -13.18 11.09
C VAL A 241 -1.07 -13.11 9.66
N TYR A 242 -1.94 -14.05 9.28
CA TYR A 242 -2.47 -14.11 7.91
C TYR A 242 -3.64 -13.15 7.73
N PRO A 243 -3.58 -12.22 6.74
CA PRO A 243 -4.58 -11.18 6.55
C PRO A 243 -5.79 -11.67 5.73
N LYS A 244 -6.53 -12.65 6.26
CA LYS A 244 -7.56 -13.40 5.53
C LYS A 244 -8.65 -12.53 4.91
N ASP A 245 -9.19 -11.58 5.66
CA ASP A 245 -10.25 -10.68 5.16
C ASP A 245 -9.73 -9.67 4.12
N LEU A 246 -8.47 -9.28 4.20
CA LEU A 246 -7.85 -8.43 3.17
C LEU A 246 -7.64 -9.20 1.86
N VAL A 247 -7.29 -10.48 1.94
CA VAL A 247 -7.20 -11.37 0.76
C VAL A 247 -8.58 -11.60 0.16
N GLU A 248 -9.61 -11.81 0.98
CA GLU A 248 -11.00 -11.94 0.52
C GLU A 248 -11.49 -10.65 -0.15
N TYR A 249 -11.16 -9.48 0.44
CA TYR A 249 -11.43 -8.20 -0.18
C TYR A 249 -10.75 -8.11 -1.55
N ALA A 250 -9.47 -8.47 -1.65
CA ALA A 250 -8.76 -8.41 -2.91
C ALA A 250 -9.38 -9.31 -3.99
N ARG A 251 -9.85 -10.50 -3.62
CA ARG A 251 -10.50 -11.45 -4.54
C ARG A 251 -11.89 -11.00 -5.00
N THR A 252 -12.61 -10.29 -4.15
CA THR A 252 -13.98 -9.84 -4.41
C THR A 252 -14.06 -8.38 -4.88
N TYR A 253 -12.93 -7.69 -4.90
CA TYR A 253 -12.86 -6.30 -5.30
C TYR A 253 -13.38 -6.11 -6.72
N GLN A 254 -14.38 -5.24 -6.83
CA GLN A 254 -14.82 -4.73 -8.11
C GLN A 254 -14.39 -3.25 -8.14
N PRO A 255 -13.54 -2.83 -9.08
CA PRO A 255 -13.26 -1.41 -9.24
C PRO A 255 -14.62 -0.73 -9.36
N ALA A 256 -14.82 0.31 -8.54
CA ALA A 256 -15.96 1.21 -8.75
C ALA A 256 -15.89 1.54 -10.24
N ASN A 257 -16.93 1.09 -10.95
CA ASN A 257 -16.94 1.21 -12.40
C ASN A 257 -16.63 2.67 -12.74
N ASP A 258 -15.47 2.97 -13.34
CA ASP A 258 -15.20 4.22 -14.07
C ASP A 258 -16.24 4.41 -15.21
N SER A 259 -16.98 3.34 -15.54
CA SER A 259 -18.18 3.38 -16.38
C SER A 259 -19.39 4.03 -15.71
N GLN A 260 -19.29 4.55 -14.46
CA GLN A 260 -20.31 5.37 -13.83
C GLN A 260 -19.95 6.85 -13.69
N ILE A 261 -18.84 7.32 -14.20
CA ILE A 261 -18.78 8.69 -14.65
C ILE A 261 -19.74 8.73 -15.85
N ALA A 262 -20.98 9.15 -15.59
CA ALA A 262 -21.93 9.26 -16.68
C ALA A 262 -21.23 10.09 -17.76
N ARG A 263 -21.09 9.52 -18.96
CA ARG A 263 -20.50 10.20 -20.10
C ARG A 263 -21.55 10.29 -21.20
N THR A 264 -21.53 11.36 -21.95
CA THR A 264 -22.46 11.59 -23.06
C THR A 264 -21.69 12.29 -24.19
N ASP A 265 -21.93 11.88 -25.41
CA ASP A 265 -21.31 12.51 -26.57
C ASP A 265 -21.97 13.87 -26.83
N GLY A 266 -21.16 14.82 -27.33
CA GLY A 266 -21.68 16.10 -27.76
C GLY A 266 -22.76 15.93 -28.82
N GLY A 267 -23.87 16.64 -28.67
CA GLY A 267 -25.06 16.51 -29.52
C GLY A 267 -26.05 15.46 -29.04
N GLN A 268 -25.76 14.68 -28.00
CA GLN A 268 -26.69 13.74 -27.37
C GLN A 268 -27.34 14.36 -26.12
N PRO A 269 -28.51 13.84 -25.69
CA PRO A 269 -29.16 14.31 -24.48
C PRO A 269 -28.34 13.97 -23.22
N CYS A 270 -28.27 14.89 -22.27
CA CYS A 270 -27.71 14.71 -20.95
C CYS A 270 -28.40 13.56 -20.22
N THR A 271 -27.64 12.59 -19.73
CA THR A 271 -28.18 11.38 -19.11
C THR A 271 -28.53 11.56 -17.64
N LYS A 272 -27.97 12.56 -16.95
CA LYS A 272 -28.17 12.83 -15.53
C LYS A 272 -28.03 14.32 -15.22
N THR A 273 -28.90 14.88 -14.41
CA THR A 273 -28.81 16.27 -13.94
C THR A 273 -27.55 16.45 -13.08
N GLY A 274 -26.84 17.55 -13.27
CA GLY A 274 -25.66 17.93 -12.51
C GLY A 274 -24.62 18.65 -13.34
N TYR A 275 -23.42 18.81 -12.77
CA TYR A 275 -22.30 19.45 -13.46
C TYR A 275 -21.57 18.45 -14.34
N TRP A 276 -21.26 18.91 -15.54
CA TRP A 276 -20.54 18.16 -16.56
C TRP A 276 -19.37 18.99 -17.08
N PHE A 277 -18.31 18.34 -17.47
CA PHE A 277 -17.16 18.97 -18.13
C PHE A 277 -16.72 18.17 -19.34
N THR A 278 -16.02 18.82 -20.26
CA THR A 278 -15.39 18.16 -21.40
C THR A 278 -13.95 18.64 -21.58
N PRO A 279 -12.98 17.74 -21.82
CA PRO A 279 -11.63 18.12 -22.20
C PRO A 279 -11.54 18.86 -23.54
N ALA A 280 -12.58 18.74 -24.40
CA ALA A 280 -12.63 19.37 -25.68
C ALA A 280 -12.63 20.91 -25.62
N LYS A 281 -12.89 21.51 -24.46
CA LYS A 281 -12.89 22.95 -24.24
C LYS A 281 -12.40 23.26 -22.83
N SER A 282 -11.46 24.21 -22.69
CA SER A 282 -11.05 24.76 -21.39
C SER A 282 -12.24 25.42 -20.71
N ASP A 283 -12.32 25.34 -19.36
CA ASP A 283 -13.40 25.92 -18.54
C ASP A 283 -14.81 25.49 -18.96
N SER A 284 -14.94 24.23 -19.39
CA SER A 284 -16.21 23.69 -19.92
C SER A 284 -17.19 23.27 -18.84
N ARG A 285 -16.81 23.24 -17.53
CA ARG A 285 -17.68 22.77 -16.47
C ARG A 285 -18.92 23.63 -16.35
N GLN A 286 -20.09 23.03 -16.60
CA GLN A 286 -21.39 23.71 -16.50
C GLN A 286 -22.49 22.72 -16.10
N HIS A 287 -23.58 23.26 -15.54
CA HIS A 287 -24.71 22.46 -15.09
C HIS A 287 -25.67 22.16 -16.25
N PHE A 288 -26.06 20.90 -16.39
CA PHE A 288 -27.10 20.44 -17.33
C PHE A 288 -28.20 19.71 -16.59
N ARG A 289 -29.43 19.80 -17.10
CA ARG A 289 -30.54 18.97 -16.65
C ARG A 289 -30.64 17.71 -17.51
N GLN A 290 -31.10 16.63 -16.93
CA GLN A 290 -31.37 15.41 -17.70
C GLN A 290 -32.26 15.69 -18.90
N GLY A 291 -31.82 15.23 -20.08
CA GLY A 291 -32.49 15.46 -21.36
C GLY A 291 -32.03 16.72 -22.13
N GLU A 292 -31.27 17.62 -21.53
CA GLU A 292 -30.71 18.78 -22.27
C GLU A 292 -29.65 18.27 -23.25
N ILE A 293 -29.62 18.87 -24.44
CA ILE A 293 -28.65 18.50 -25.49
C ILE A 293 -27.26 19.06 -25.15
N MET A 294 -26.28 18.16 -25.06
CA MET A 294 -24.90 18.49 -24.74
C MET A 294 -24.22 19.20 -25.90
N PRO A 295 -23.57 20.36 -25.70
CA PRO A 295 -22.86 21.07 -26.77
C PRO A 295 -21.81 20.22 -27.48
N ARG A 296 -21.66 20.42 -28.80
CA ARG A 296 -20.60 19.81 -29.61
C ARG A 296 -19.61 20.88 -30.05
N PHE A 297 -18.33 20.58 -29.90
CA PHE A 297 -17.21 21.46 -30.29
C PHE A 297 -16.46 20.84 -31.49
N SER A 298 -16.72 21.36 -32.69
CA SER A 298 -16.13 20.84 -33.94
C SER A 298 -14.64 21.16 -34.08
N ASP A 299 -14.15 22.18 -33.37
CA ASP A 299 -12.77 22.67 -33.48
C ASP A 299 -11.84 22.12 -32.40
N SER A 300 -12.27 21.04 -31.71
CA SER A 300 -11.48 20.38 -30.67
C SER A 300 -10.26 19.66 -31.25
N LYS A 301 -9.08 19.93 -30.68
CA LYS A 301 -7.85 19.17 -30.98
C LYS A 301 -7.91 17.71 -30.52
N TRP A 302 -8.94 17.32 -29.77
CA TRP A 302 -9.12 16.00 -29.15
C TRP A 302 -10.10 15.10 -29.90
N GLY A 303 -10.57 15.51 -31.09
CA GLY A 303 -11.53 14.76 -31.89
C GLY A 303 -12.98 14.98 -31.43
N GLU A 304 -13.73 13.91 -31.16
CA GLU A 304 -15.12 14.02 -30.75
C GLU A 304 -15.29 14.65 -29.37
N THR A 305 -16.38 15.42 -29.15
CA THR A 305 -16.71 16.02 -27.87
C THR A 305 -17.37 14.96 -27.00
N ILE A 306 -16.72 14.58 -25.90
CA ILE A 306 -17.27 13.69 -24.86
C ILE A 306 -17.42 14.49 -23.58
N TRP A 307 -18.60 14.47 -23.00
CA TRP A 307 -18.91 15.08 -21.72
C TRP A 307 -18.87 14.07 -20.60
N TYR A 308 -18.29 14.48 -19.47
CA TYR A 308 -18.14 13.66 -18.25
C TYR A 308 -18.87 14.34 -17.09
N TRP A 309 -19.69 13.60 -16.38
CA TRP A 309 -20.39 14.08 -15.20
C TRP A 309 -19.42 14.28 -14.03
N SER A 310 -19.45 15.42 -13.35
CA SER A 310 -18.54 15.80 -12.27
C SER A 310 -19.20 16.00 -10.91
N GLY A 311 -20.48 15.64 -10.76
CA GLY A 311 -21.20 15.73 -9.50
C GLY A 311 -22.46 16.59 -9.55
N GLU A 312 -23.20 16.61 -8.45
CA GLU A 312 -24.42 17.41 -8.31
C GLU A 312 -24.14 18.85 -7.90
N GLU A 313 -22.98 19.15 -7.32
CA GLU A 313 -22.49 20.49 -6.98
C GLU A 313 -21.02 20.71 -7.44
#